data_e0236db485d2a983761a852723f15c41
#
_entry.id   e0236db485d2a983761a852723f15c41
#
_cell.length_a   1.000
_cell.length_b   1.000
_cell.length_c   1.000
_cell.angle_alpha   90.00
_cell.angle_beta   90.00
_cell.angle_gamma   90.00
#
_symmetry.space_group_name_H-M   'P 1'
#
loop_
_entity.id
_entity.type
_entity.pdbx_description
1 polymer ?
#
loop_
_entity_poly.entity_id
_entity_poly.type
_entity_poly.pdbx_seq_one_letter_code
_entity_poly.pdbx_strand_id
1 'polypeptide(L)'
;MAIITIDSAAIRLTDTILGYNEQDLVGTLRAIADDIGVAHIAYVRFAPDKSSDSSLLTSTVTYSIQWQTRYFLKQYVLIDPVISNGSKAVLPFDWDELASDEPAVRAFFADATSHEVGRNGISIPVRNRRAVYSLVSFTSNQSKQEWLEYKKNNMVKLQLLSVLIDSAASINLKLNAPPVKLSRREEQCLIWAARGKTYQDISEILNISFGSVKSYLDTARHKLNCVNLTHAVAVAIATGVIPAKALHLSSF
;
A
#
# COMPACT_ATOMS: atom_id res chain seq x y z
N MET A 1 8.44 -29.61 -12.91
CA MET A 1 7.57 -28.46 -13.09
C MET A 1 6.38 -28.67 -12.15
N ALA A 2 6.39 -28.04 -10.96
CA ALA A 2 5.31 -28.17 -9.99
C ALA A 2 4.14 -27.29 -10.48
N ILE A 3 3.03 -27.92 -10.82
CA ILE A 3 1.77 -27.24 -11.11
C ILE A 3 1.27 -26.72 -9.76
N ILE A 4 1.26 -25.41 -9.58
CA ILE A 4 0.61 -24.80 -8.43
C ILE A 4 -0.89 -25.01 -8.63
N THR A 5 -1.44 -26.02 -7.97
CA THR A 5 -2.88 -26.22 -7.90
C THR A 5 -3.42 -25.13 -6.97
N ILE A 6 -4.09 -24.14 -7.55
CA ILE A 6 -4.81 -23.13 -6.76
C ILE A 6 -5.93 -23.89 -6.04
N ASP A 7 -5.85 -23.94 -4.71
CA ASP A 7 -6.82 -24.64 -3.87
C ASP A 7 -8.23 -24.06 -4.10
N SER A 8 -9.24 -24.92 -4.10
CA SER A 8 -10.65 -24.54 -4.22
C SER A 8 -11.10 -23.53 -3.14
N ALA A 9 -10.41 -23.50 -2.00
CA ALA A 9 -10.58 -22.50 -0.96
C ALA A 9 -10.09 -21.11 -1.40
N ALA A 10 -8.96 -21.02 -2.11
CA ALA A 10 -8.43 -19.76 -2.63
C ALA A 10 -9.38 -19.17 -3.72
N ILE A 11 -9.99 -20.02 -4.55
CA ILE A 11 -10.97 -19.62 -5.54
C ILE A 11 -12.23 -19.08 -4.84
N ARG A 12 -12.77 -19.79 -3.84
CA ARG A 12 -13.92 -19.33 -3.05
C ARG A 12 -13.65 -18.02 -2.32
N LEU A 13 -12.44 -17.83 -1.77
CA LEU A 13 -12.03 -16.57 -1.15
C LEU A 13 -11.94 -15.43 -2.18
N THR A 14 -11.47 -15.73 -3.39
CA THR A 14 -11.46 -14.77 -4.49
C THR A 14 -12.89 -14.38 -4.86
N ASP A 15 -13.81 -15.34 -4.98
CA ASP A 15 -15.23 -15.08 -5.27
C ASP A 15 -15.90 -14.30 -4.12
N THR A 16 -15.58 -14.61 -2.86
CA THR A 16 -16.05 -13.85 -1.69
C THR A 16 -15.53 -12.42 -1.71
N ILE A 17 -14.26 -12.22 -2.06
CA ILE A 17 -13.63 -10.89 -2.13
C ILE A 17 -14.11 -10.12 -3.37
N LEU A 18 -14.36 -10.78 -4.51
CA LEU A 18 -14.84 -10.15 -5.74
C LEU A 18 -16.37 -9.95 -5.75
N GLY A 19 -17.14 -10.82 -5.07
CA GLY A 19 -18.60 -10.69 -4.85
C GLY A 19 -18.98 -9.77 -3.70
N TYR A 20 -18.02 -9.08 -3.14
CA TYR A 20 -18.10 -8.28 -1.94
C TYR A 20 -19.01 -7.05 -2.10
N ASN A 21 -19.90 -6.87 -1.11
CA ASN A 21 -20.68 -5.64 -0.98
C ASN A 21 -19.77 -4.50 -0.53
N GLU A 22 -19.59 -3.49 -1.40
CA GLU A 22 -18.67 -2.34 -1.22
C GLU A 22 -18.82 -1.58 0.12
N GLN A 23 -19.82 -1.92 0.93
CA GLN A 23 -20.20 -1.17 2.13
C GLN A 23 -19.68 -1.76 3.45
N ASP A 24 -19.16 -3.01 3.49
CA ASP A 24 -18.69 -3.66 4.73
C ASP A 24 -17.34 -4.39 4.61
N LEU A 25 -16.25 -3.65 4.46
CA LEU A 25 -14.90 -4.22 4.44
C LEU A 25 -14.54 -4.91 5.77
N VAL A 26 -15.03 -4.41 6.92
CA VAL A 26 -14.74 -5.01 8.23
C VAL A 26 -15.38 -6.39 8.34
N GLY A 27 -16.64 -6.53 7.93
CA GLY A 27 -17.34 -7.83 7.91
C GLY A 27 -16.64 -8.85 7.02
N THR A 28 -16.16 -8.42 5.85
CA THR A 28 -15.38 -9.29 4.97
C THR A 28 -14.06 -9.73 5.60
N LEU A 29 -13.30 -8.80 6.19
CA LEU A 29 -12.06 -9.17 6.87
C LEU A 29 -12.32 -10.16 8.02
N ARG A 30 -13.43 -10.03 8.73
CA ARG A 30 -13.84 -11.01 9.77
C ARG A 30 -14.13 -12.39 9.17
N ALA A 31 -14.94 -12.44 8.14
CA ALA A 31 -15.26 -13.71 7.46
C ALA A 31 -13.99 -14.39 6.92
N ILE A 32 -13.04 -13.63 6.36
CA ILE A 32 -11.75 -14.15 5.94
C ILE A 32 -10.95 -14.66 7.14
N ALA A 33 -10.90 -13.93 8.24
CA ALA A 33 -10.16 -14.33 9.44
C ALA A 33 -10.67 -15.67 9.99
N ASP A 34 -12.00 -15.83 10.06
CA ASP A 34 -12.66 -17.05 10.50
C ASP A 34 -12.35 -18.23 9.56
N ASP A 35 -12.43 -18.02 8.23
CA ASP A 35 -12.16 -19.08 7.24
C ASP A 35 -10.71 -19.56 7.25
N ILE A 36 -9.75 -18.65 7.47
CA ILE A 36 -8.34 -19.03 7.50
C ILE A 36 -7.82 -19.36 8.90
N GLY A 37 -8.63 -19.23 9.94
CA GLY A 37 -8.28 -19.60 11.32
C GLY A 37 -7.28 -18.65 11.99
N VAL A 38 -7.34 -17.35 11.70
CA VAL A 38 -6.55 -16.32 12.39
C VAL A 38 -7.43 -15.51 13.35
N ALA A 39 -6.83 -14.89 14.35
CA ALA A 39 -7.59 -14.11 15.32
C ALA A 39 -8.14 -12.81 14.73
N HIS A 40 -7.27 -12.06 14.05
CA HIS A 40 -7.65 -10.79 13.45
C HIS A 40 -6.88 -10.52 12.15
N ILE A 41 -7.48 -9.64 11.32
CA ILE A 41 -6.84 -9.03 10.16
C ILE A 41 -6.86 -7.51 10.33
N ALA A 42 -5.72 -6.88 10.09
CA ALA A 42 -5.59 -5.43 10.03
C ALA A 42 -5.04 -5.04 8.65
N TYR A 43 -5.77 -4.20 7.96
CA TYR A 43 -5.34 -3.54 6.74
C TYR A 43 -5.01 -2.09 7.03
N VAL A 44 -3.81 -1.67 6.71
CA VAL A 44 -3.35 -0.29 6.86
C VAL A 44 -2.80 0.19 5.53
N ARG A 45 -3.25 1.35 5.10
CA ARG A 45 -2.78 1.99 3.87
C ARG A 45 -2.02 3.25 4.21
N PHE A 46 -0.85 3.39 3.61
CA PHE A 46 0.00 4.56 3.68
C PHE A 46 -0.15 5.33 2.38
N ALA A 47 -0.64 6.55 2.45
CA ALA A 47 -0.74 7.44 1.30
C ALA A 47 0.02 8.73 1.61
N PRO A 48 0.79 9.27 0.65
CA PRO A 48 1.40 10.58 0.84
C PRO A 48 0.29 11.61 1.02
N ASP A 49 0.32 12.33 2.13
CA ASP A 49 -0.58 13.46 2.34
C ASP A 49 -0.13 14.63 1.44
N LYS A 50 -1.05 15.08 0.61
CA LYS A 50 -0.80 16.20 -0.32
C LYS A 50 -0.69 17.56 0.40
N SER A 51 -1.10 17.65 1.65
CA SER A 51 -1.19 18.89 2.43
C SER A 51 -0.15 19.00 3.55
N SER A 52 0.53 17.93 3.89
CA SER A 52 1.52 17.86 4.96
C SER A 52 2.65 16.89 4.63
N ASP A 53 3.77 17.03 5.34
CA ASP A 53 4.93 16.12 5.25
C ASP A 53 4.66 14.74 5.88
N SER A 54 3.41 14.49 6.33
CA SER A 54 2.96 13.27 6.98
C SER A 54 2.29 12.32 5.99
N SER A 55 2.47 11.02 6.20
CA SER A 55 1.72 9.99 5.49
C SER A 55 0.33 9.84 6.08
N LEU A 56 -0.71 9.99 5.27
CA LEU A 56 -2.07 9.69 5.70
C LEU A 56 -2.22 8.18 5.89
N LEU A 57 -2.58 7.76 7.11
CA LEU A 57 -2.91 6.37 7.42
C LEU A 57 -4.42 6.18 7.35
N THR A 58 -4.85 5.28 6.48
CA THR A 58 -6.23 4.75 6.50
C THR A 58 -6.17 3.31 6.93
N SER A 59 -6.97 2.93 7.92
CA SER A 59 -6.97 1.56 8.44
C SER A 59 -8.38 0.96 8.44
N THR A 60 -8.45 -0.34 8.20
CA THR A 60 -9.62 -1.19 8.39
C THR A 60 -9.16 -2.42 9.16
N VAL A 61 -9.70 -2.61 10.36
CA VAL A 61 -9.22 -3.64 11.29
C VAL A 61 -10.38 -4.40 11.90
N THR A 62 -10.15 -5.67 12.23
CA THR A 62 -11.15 -6.52 12.90
C THR A 62 -11.00 -6.52 14.43
N TYR A 63 -10.04 -5.79 14.96
CA TYR A 63 -9.82 -5.65 16.40
C TYR A 63 -11.04 -5.10 17.15
N SER A 64 -11.11 -5.37 18.45
CA SER A 64 -12.18 -4.85 19.30
C SER A 64 -12.20 -3.31 19.31
N ILE A 65 -13.38 -2.73 19.49
CA ILE A 65 -13.53 -1.27 19.59
C ILE A 65 -12.75 -0.70 20.79
N GLN A 66 -12.61 -1.49 21.87
CA GLN A 66 -11.84 -1.13 23.05
C GLN A 66 -10.38 -0.93 22.71
N TRP A 67 -9.78 -1.86 21.93
CA TRP A 67 -8.41 -1.71 21.48
C TRP A 67 -8.22 -0.54 20.53
N GLN A 68 -9.10 -0.38 19.55
CA GLN A 68 -9.05 0.72 18.61
C GLN A 68 -9.08 2.08 19.32
N THR A 69 -10.01 2.24 20.28
CA THR A 69 -10.11 3.46 21.10
C THR A 69 -8.84 3.69 21.91
N ARG A 70 -8.32 2.64 22.54
CA ARG A 70 -7.09 2.72 23.34
C ARG A 70 -5.86 3.07 22.49
N TYR A 71 -5.74 2.43 21.32
CA TYR A 71 -4.66 2.69 20.37
C TYR A 71 -4.62 4.17 19.98
N PHE A 72 -5.79 4.74 19.68
CA PHE A 72 -5.92 6.16 19.35
C PHE A 72 -5.58 7.07 20.54
N LEU A 73 -6.18 6.83 21.72
CA LEU A 73 -5.97 7.65 22.91
C LEU A 73 -4.51 7.64 23.39
N LYS A 74 -3.84 6.51 23.28
CA LYS A 74 -2.43 6.34 23.64
C LYS A 74 -1.46 6.79 22.55
N GLN A 75 -1.97 7.23 21.39
CA GLN A 75 -1.17 7.61 20.22
C GLN A 75 -0.16 6.52 19.81
N TYR A 76 -0.56 5.27 19.91
CA TYR A 76 0.33 4.13 19.64
C TYR A 76 0.90 4.12 18.23
N VAL A 77 0.25 4.77 17.27
CA VAL A 77 0.79 4.92 15.90
C VAL A 77 2.22 5.49 15.87
N LEU A 78 2.59 6.29 16.87
CA LEU A 78 3.93 6.91 16.95
C LEU A 78 5.03 5.96 17.41
N ILE A 79 4.65 4.88 18.11
CA ILE A 79 5.60 3.92 18.70
C ILE A 79 5.37 2.49 18.19
N ASP A 80 4.35 2.26 17.37
CA ASP A 80 4.01 0.94 16.83
C ASP A 80 5.11 0.46 15.87
N PRO A 81 5.89 -0.58 16.26
CA PRO A 81 6.98 -1.06 15.43
C PRO A 81 6.47 -1.77 14.16
N VAL A 82 5.23 -2.27 14.17
CA VAL A 82 4.60 -2.90 13.00
C VAL A 82 4.37 -1.84 11.91
N ILE A 83 3.86 -0.67 12.28
CA ILE A 83 3.66 0.46 11.37
C ILE A 83 5.00 1.03 10.90
N SER A 84 5.92 1.28 11.83
CA SER A 84 7.24 1.83 11.52
C SER A 84 8.03 0.91 10.57
N ASN A 85 8.09 -0.40 10.86
CA ASN A 85 8.77 -1.37 10.00
C ASN A 85 8.00 -1.57 8.68
N GLY A 86 6.69 -1.69 8.72
CA GLY A 86 5.81 -1.88 7.56
C GLY A 86 5.96 -0.77 6.53
N SER A 87 6.23 0.47 6.97
CA SER A 87 6.47 1.60 6.07
C SER A 87 7.70 1.40 5.15
N LYS A 88 8.67 0.59 5.56
CA LYS A 88 9.96 0.35 4.87
C LYS A 88 10.06 -1.05 4.28
N ALA A 89 9.36 -2.03 4.87
CA ALA A 89 9.46 -3.43 4.50
C ALA A 89 9.01 -3.69 3.06
N VAL A 90 9.66 -4.63 2.40
CA VAL A 90 9.31 -5.15 1.07
C VAL A 90 8.86 -6.60 1.16
N LEU A 91 9.41 -7.34 2.13
CA LEU A 91 9.09 -8.75 2.39
C LEU A 91 8.19 -8.87 3.62
N PRO A 92 7.41 -9.97 3.72
CA PRO A 92 6.72 -10.30 4.96
C PRO A 92 7.67 -10.34 6.14
N PHE A 93 7.21 -9.90 7.30
CA PHE A 93 7.98 -9.91 8.55
C PHE A 93 7.15 -10.37 9.72
N ASP A 94 7.78 -11.08 10.63
CA ASP A 94 7.17 -11.59 11.85
C ASP A 94 7.21 -10.54 12.96
N TRP A 95 6.19 -10.51 13.82
CA TRP A 95 6.18 -9.59 14.96
C TRP A 95 7.22 -9.96 16.01
N ASP A 96 7.63 -11.23 16.07
CA ASP A 96 8.74 -11.65 16.94
C ASP A 96 10.07 -10.95 16.56
N GLU A 97 10.26 -10.62 15.26
CA GLU A 97 11.44 -9.90 14.77
C GLU A 97 11.45 -8.42 15.19
N LEU A 98 10.30 -7.91 15.63
CA LEU A 98 10.15 -6.54 16.10
C LEU A 98 10.31 -6.41 17.61
N ALA A 99 10.53 -7.54 18.32
CA ALA A 99 10.80 -7.54 19.74
C ALA A 99 12.04 -6.69 20.02
N SER A 100 11.89 -5.71 20.89
CA SER A 100 12.92 -4.75 21.23
C SER A 100 13.06 -4.68 22.75
N ASP A 101 14.28 -4.38 23.23
CA ASP A 101 14.51 -4.10 24.63
C ASP A 101 13.97 -2.72 25.06
N GLU A 102 13.46 -1.95 24.11
CA GLU A 102 12.84 -0.66 24.39
C GLU A 102 11.58 -0.83 25.25
N PRO A 103 11.50 -0.19 26.43
CA PRO A 103 10.38 -0.36 27.36
C PRO A 103 9.02 0.02 26.74
N ALA A 104 9.00 1.03 25.88
CA ALA A 104 7.77 1.48 25.22
C ALA A 104 7.21 0.43 24.25
N VAL A 105 8.06 -0.25 23.47
CA VAL A 105 7.69 -1.31 22.54
C VAL A 105 7.18 -2.55 23.29
N ARG A 106 7.87 -2.93 24.37
CA ARG A 106 7.39 -4.04 25.22
C ARG A 106 6.05 -3.75 25.86
N ALA A 107 5.86 -2.53 26.38
CA ALA A 107 4.58 -2.11 26.97
C ALA A 107 3.45 -2.10 25.91
N PHE A 108 3.74 -1.65 24.70
CA PHE A 108 2.80 -1.68 23.59
C PHE A 108 2.32 -3.11 23.25
N PHE A 109 3.24 -4.06 23.05
CA PHE A 109 2.86 -5.45 22.75
C PHE A 109 2.17 -6.15 23.92
N ALA A 110 2.56 -5.87 25.17
CA ALA A 110 1.88 -6.39 26.36
C ALA A 110 0.44 -5.86 26.44
N ASP A 111 0.23 -4.58 26.17
CA ASP A 111 -1.09 -3.95 26.13
C ASP A 111 -1.95 -4.51 25.00
N ALA A 112 -1.40 -4.65 23.79
CA ALA A 112 -2.07 -5.25 22.65
C ALA A 112 -2.54 -6.69 22.96
N THR A 113 -1.68 -7.49 23.57
CA THR A 113 -1.99 -8.87 23.96
C THR A 113 -3.11 -8.91 25.02
N SER A 114 -3.10 -7.98 25.98
CA SER A 114 -4.15 -7.90 27.03
C SER A 114 -5.53 -7.50 26.48
N HIS A 115 -5.56 -6.91 25.26
CA HIS A 115 -6.77 -6.52 24.55
C HIS A 115 -7.09 -7.46 23.37
N GLU A 116 -6.60 -8.70 23.43
CA GLU A 116 -6.92 -9.77 22.48
C GLU A 116 -6.53 -9.49 21.02
N VAL A 117 -5.57 -8.60 20.77
CA VAL A 117 -5.04 -8.34 19.43
C VAL A 117 -4.40 -9.59 18.83
N GLY A 118 -3.84 -10.45 19.67
CA GLY A 118 -3.12 -11.66 19.32
C GLY A 118 -1.73 -11.69 19.96
N ARG A 119 -1.24 -12.90 20.24
CA ARG A 119 0.09 -13.12 20.81
C ARG A 119 1.18 -13.12 19.75
N ASN A 120 0.81 -13.55 18.54
CA ASN A 120 1.69 -13.67 17.41
C ASN A 120 1.09 -12.88 16.24
N GLY A 121 1.94 -12.41 15.34
CA GLY A 121 1.50 -11.73 14.15
C GLY A 121 2.52 -11.80 13.02
N ILE A 122 2.01 -11.75 11.80
CA ILE A 122 2.81 -11.56 10.58
C ILE A 122 2.22 -10.40 9.80
N SER A 123 3.07 -9.55 9.27
CA SER A 123 2.67 -8.43 8.44
C SER A 123 3.26 -8.56 7.04
N ILE A 124 2.41 -8.36 6.05
CA ILE A 124 2.72 -8.53 4.64
C ILE A 124 2.55 -7.19 3.93
N PRO A 125 3.64 -6.56 3.47
CA PRO A 125 3.57 -5.33 2.72
C PRO A 125 3.06 -5.58 1.30
N VAL A 126 2.12 -4.76 0.86
CA VAL A 126 1.61 -4.74 -0.51
C VAL A 126 2.03 -3.44 -1.17
N ARG A 127 2.87 -3.54 -2.20
CA ARG A 127 3.39 -2.39 -2.94
C ARG A 127 2.70 -2.27 -4.29
N ASN A 128 2.15 -1.13 -4.59
CA ASN A 128 1.57 -0.86 -5.90
C ASN A 128 2.42 0.17 -6.69
N ARG A 129 2.11 0.31 -7.98
CA ARG A 129 2.85 1.19 -8.89
C ARG A 129 2.71 2.69 -8.59
N ARG A 130 1.82 3.11 -7.68
CA ARG A 130 1.48 4.51 -7.42
C ARG A 130 2.17 5.10 -6.18
N ALA A 131 3.29 4.51 -5.73
CA ALA A 131 3.97 4.87 -4.48
C ALA A 131 3.06 4.80 -3.23
N VAL A 132 1.86 4.27 -3.39
CA VAL A 132 0.98 3.94 -2.29
C VAL A 132 1.27 2.49 -1.91
N TYR A 133 1.45 2.23 -0.65
CA TYR A 133 1.67 0.89 -0.15
C TYR A 133 0.74 0.62 1.02
N SER A 134 0.45 -0.64 1.20
CA SER A 134 -0.42 -1.12 2.24
C SER A 134 0.28 -2.20 3.04
N LEU A 135 -0.18 -2.40 4.24
CA LEU A 135 0.27 -3.45 5.13
C LEU A 135 -0.94 -4.27 5.55
N VAL A 136 -0.88 -5.57 5.35
CA VAL A 136 -1.89 -6.50 5.86
C VAL A 136 -1.26 -7.32 6.96
N SER A 137 -1.81 -7.25 8.16
CA SER A 137 -1.35 -8.00 9.31
C SER A 137 -2.37 -9.07 9.68
N PHE A 138 -1.90 -10.27 9.93
CA PHE A 138 -2.66 -11.42 10.42
C PHE A 138 -2.15 -11.76 11.81
N THR A 139 -3.06 -11.92 12.78
CA THR A 139 -2.68 -12.22 14.16
C THR A 139 -3.28 -13.53 14.63
N SER A 140 -2.66 -14.14 15.65
CA SER A 140 -3.07 -15.42 16.19
C SER A 140 -2.87 -15.50 17.70
N ASN A 141 -3.78 -16.22 18.37
CA ASN A 141 -3.68 -16.57 19.77
C ASN A 141 -3.10 -17.99 19.99
N GLN A 142 -2.75 -18.69 18.93
CA GLN A 142 -2.11 -20.01 18.99
C GLN A 142 -0.77 -19.95 19.74
N SER A 143 -0.26 -21.11 20.15
CA SER A 143 1.11 -21.20 20.64
C SER A 143 2.12 -20.80 19.56
N LYS A 144 3.31 -20.41 19.97
CA LYS A 144 4.37 -20.02 19.03
C LYS A 144 4.71 -21.15 18.03
N GLN A 145 4.68 -22.39 18.47
CA GLN A 145 4.99 -23.54 17.63
C GLN A 145 3.88 -23.79 16.58
N GLU A 146 2.62 -23.77 17.00
CA GLU A 146 1.47 -23.91 16.09
C GLU A 146 1.43 -22.77 15.07
N TRP A 147 1.72 -21.54 15.51
CA TRP A 147 1.78 -20.37 14.63
C TRP A 147 2.91 -20.49 13.61
N LEU A 148 4.08 -21.00 14.01
CA LEU A 148 5.19 -21.22 13.08
C LEU A 148 4.81 -22.24 12.00
N GLU A 149 4.15 -23.34 12.38
CA GLU A 149 3.67 -24.36 11.45
C GLU A 149 2.56 -23.82 10.54
N TYR A 150 1.63 -23.06 11.11
CA TYR A 150 0.59 -22.38 10.34
C TYR A 150 1.17 -21.47 9.25
N LYS A 151 2.12 -20.61 9.61
CA LYS A 151 2.78 -19.72 8.65
C LYS A 151 3.48 -20.50 7.54
N LYS A 152 4.23 -21.54 7.90
CA LYS A 152 4.94 -22.40 6.93
C LYS A 152 3.98 -22.96 5.87
N ASN A 153 2.81 -23.41 6.29
CA ASN A 153 1.83 -24.05 5.42
C ASN A 153 0.95 -23.05 4.65
N ASN A 154 0.80 -21.81 5.14
CA ASN A 154 -0.15 -20.85 4.60
C ASN A 154 0.48 -19.58 4.01
N MET A 155 1.82 -19.43 4.01
CA MET A 155 2.48 -18.18 3.60
C MET A 155 2.03 -17.69 2.22
N VAL A 156 1.96 -18.56 1.22
CA VAL A 156 1.52 -18.20 -0.13
C VAL A 156 0.07 -17.73 -0.14
N LYS A 157 -0.81 -18.41 0.63
CA LYS A 157 -2.21 -18.05 0.78
C LYS A 157 -2.34 -16.65 1.42
N LEU A 158 -1.58 -16.39 2.50
CA LEU A 158 -1.59 -15.09 3.18
C LEU A 158 -1.09 -13.95 2.26
N GLN A 159 -0.05 -14.19 1.46
CA GLN A 159 0.44 -13.22 0.49
C GLN A 159 -0.60 -12.91 -0.59
N LEU A 160 -1.24 -13.93 -1.16
CA LEU A 160 -2.30 -13.75 -2.14
C LEU A 160 -3.49 -12.98 -1.55
N LEU A 161 -3.93 -13.36 -0.34
CA LEU A 161 -5.00 -12.66 0.37
C LEU A 161 -4.66 -11.18 0.61
N SER A 162 -3.40 -10.88 0.97
CA SER A 162 -2.98 -9.49 1.18
C SER A 162 -3.14 -8.63 -0.08
N VAL A 163 -2.80 -9.18 -1.25
CA VAL A 163 -3.00 -8.49 -2.54
C VAL A 163 -4.48 -8.31 -2.86
N LEU A 164 -5.30 -9.34 -2.62
CA LEU A 164 -6.75 -9.28 -2.86
C LEU A 164 -7.44 -8.28 -1.91
N ILE A 165 -7.05 -8.26 -0.63
CA ILE A 165 -7.55 -7.29 0.37
C ILE A 165 -7.19 -5.87 -0.03
N ASP A 166 -5.94 -5.61 -0.46
CA ASP A 166 -5.53 -4.28 -0.93
C ASP A 166 -6.32 -3.86 -2.18
N SER A 167 -6.57 -4.77 -3.10
CA SER A 167 -7.37 -4.52 -4.29
C SER A 167 -8.81 -4.14 -3.92
N ALA A 168 -9.48 -4.93 -3.08
CA ALA A 168 -10.85 -4.68 -2.62
C ALA A 168 -10.96 -3.37 -1.83
N ALA A 169 -10.04 -3.12 -0.89
CA ALA A 169 -10.00 -1.88 -0.12
C ALA A 169 -9.77 -0.66 -1.02
N SER A 170 -8.96 -0.79 -2.07
CA SER A 170 -8.70 0.28 -3.03
C SER A 170 -9.93 0.65 -3.86
N ILE A 171 -10.79 -0.32 -4.20
CA ILE A 171 -12.07 -0.09 -4.87
C ILE A 171 -13.03 0.59 -3.92
N ASN A 172 -13.19 0.06 -2.72
CA ASN A 172 -14.13 0.51 -1.68
C ASN A 172 -13.89 1.97 -1.28
N LEU A 173 -12.67 2.32 -1.00
CA LEU A 173 -12.29 3.69 -0.59
C LEU A 173 -12.34 4.69 -1.75
N LYS A 174 -12.85 4.31 -2.94
CA LYS A 174 -12.83 5.12 -4.17
C LYS A 174 -11.45 5.70 -4.48
N LEU A 175 -10.41 5.04 -3.97
CA LEU A 175 -9.00 5.46 -4.09
C LEU A 175 -8.46 5.16 -5.49
N ASN A 176 -9.23 4.44 -6.29
CA ASN A 176 -9.06 4.30 -7.73
C ASN A 176 -9.67 5.50 -8.48
N ALA A 177 -9.45 6.72 -8.00
CA ALA A 177 -9.62 7.85 -8.90
C ALA A 177 -8.86 7.51 -10.19
N PRO A 178 -9.49 7.59 -11.37
CA PRO A 178 -8.81 7.24 -12.60
C PRO A 178 -7.48 8.01 -12.63
N PRO A 179 -6.38 7.37 -13.02
CA PRO A 179 -5.10 8.06 -13.09
C PRO A 179 -5.32 9.33 -13.90
N VAL A 180 -4.75 10.43 -13.42
CA VAL A 180 -4.79 11.69 -14.16
C VAL A 180 -4.38 11.40 -15.60
N LYS A 181 -5.34 11.49 -16.52
CA LYS A 181 -5.10 11.14 -17.92
C LYS A 181 -4.45 12.32 -18.59
N LEU A 182 -3.14 12.23 -18.76
CA LEU A 182 -2.42 13.15 -19.62
C LEU A 182 -2.72 12.81 -21.08
N SER A 183 -2.80 13.82 -21.93
CA SER A 183 -2.78 13.60 -23.37
C SER A 183 -1.40 13.07 -23.79
N ARG A 184 -1.31 12.43 -24.95
CA ARG A 184 -0.05 11.92 -25.49
C ARG A 184 1.05 13.00 -25.56
N ARG A 185 0.70 14.23 -25.91
CA ARG A 185 1.65 15.35 -25.99
C ARG A 185 2.09 15.86 -24.64
N GLU A 186 1.17 15.96 -23.67
CA GLU A 186 1.51 16.30 -22.30
C GLU A 186 2.47 15.27 -21.67
N GLU A 187 2.19 13.98 -21.88
CA GLU A 187 3.04 12.89 -21.40
C GLU A 187 4.43 12.93 -22.05
N GLN A 188 4.52 13.10 -23.38
CA GLN A 188 5.78 13.21 -24.09
C GLN A 188 6.62 14.39 -23.59
N CYS A 189 6.04 15.58 -23.45
CA CYS A 189 6.74 16.74 -22.93
C CYS A 189 7.22 16.50 -21.50
N LEU A 190 6.38 15.91 -20.66
CA LEU A 190 6.71 15.66 -19.24
C LEU A 190 7.83 14.60 -19.10
N ILE A 191 7.87 13.57 -19.96
CA ILE A 191 8.96 12.59 -20.02
C ILE A 191 10.29 13.25 -20.37
N TRP A 192 10.31 14.14 -21.36
CA TRP A 192 11.54 14.83 -21.72
C TRP A 192 11.99 15.83 -20.64
N ALA A 193 11.06 16.52 -20.00
CA ALA A 193 11.35 17.36 -18.85
C ALA A 193 11.93 16.52 -17.68
N ALA A 194 11.39 15.33 -17.41
CA ALA A 194 11.91 14.39 -16.44
C ALA A 194 13.33 13.88 -16.75
N ARG A 195 13.72 13.90 -18.01
CA ARG A 195 15.09 13.62 -18.51
C ARG A 195 16.03 14.83 -18.47
N GLY A 196 15.59 15.93 -17.87
CA GLY A 196 16.38 17.15 -17.75
C GLY A 196 16.47 18.01 -19.01
N LYS A 197 15.61 17.78 -20.03
CA LYS A 197 15.59 18.59 -21.24
C LYS A 197 14.91 19.93 -21.00
N THR A 198 15.47 20.99 -21.57
CA THR A 198 14.88 22.33 -21.57
C THR A 198 13.67 22.40 -22.50
N TYR A 199 12.86 23.44 -22.38
CA TYR A 199 11.72 23.66 -23.27
C TYR A 199 12.17 23.81 -24.73
N GLN A 200 13.34 24.40 -24.98
CA GLN A 200 13.93 24.50 -26.29
C GLN A 200 14.29 23.12 -26.84
N ASP A 201 15.02 22.29 -26.07
CA ASP A 201 15.36 20.94 -26.48
C ASP A 201 14.11 20.11 -26.81
N ILE A 202 13.07 20.21 -25.94
CA ILE A 202 11.82 19.48 -26.14
C ILE A 202 11.11 19.93 -27.44
N SER A 203 11.14 21.23 -27.76
CA SER A 203 10.55 21.74 -28.97
C SER A 203 11.24 21.17 -30.24
N GLU A 204 12.54 21.07 -30.20
CA GLU A 204 13.34 20.47 -31.28
C GLU A 204 13.11 18.96 -31.38
N ILE A 205 13.18 18.22 -30.25
CA ILE A 205 12.99 16.77 -30.23
C ILE A 205 11.59 16.37 -30.72
N LEU A 206 10.56 17.10 -30.32
CA LEU A 206 9.18 16.76 -30.65
C LEU A 206 8.68 17.45 -31.93
N ASN A 207 9.50 18.31 -32.54
CA ASN A 207 9.17 19.13 -33.69
C ASN A 207 7.86 19.93 -33.52
N ILE A 208 7.78 20.68 -32.41
CA ILE A 208 6.65 21.55 -32.06
C ILE A 208 7.18 22.90 -31.57
N SER A 209 6.32 23.93 -31.55
CA SER A 209 6.75 25.25 -31.09
C SER A 209 7.09 25.27 -29.60
N PHE A 210 8.01 26.15 -29.17
CA PHE A 210 8.31 26.42 -27.76
C PHE A 210 7.05 26.75 -26.95
N GLY A 211 6.14 27.57 -27.54
CA GLY A 211 4.86 27.90 -26.89
C GLY A 211 3.97 26.68 -26.65
N SER A 212 3.98 25.72 -27.59
CA SER A 212 3.24 24.46 -27.42
C SER A 212 3.83 23.61 -26.32
N VAL A 213 5.17 23.49 -26.21
CA VAL A 213 5.82 22.76 -25.11
C VAL A 213 5.42 23.35 -23.76
N LYS A 214 5.51 24.69 -23.62
CA LYS A 214 5.11 25.39 -22.40
C LYS A 214 3.65 25.10 -22.06
N SER A 215 2.74 25.21 -23.02
CA SER A 215 1.32 24.95 -22.81
C SER A 215 1.05 23.50 -22.36
N TYR A 216 1.68 22.50 -23.00
CA TYR A 216 1.52 21.09 -22.60
C TYR A 216 2.06 20.80 -21.21
N LEU A 217 3.22 21.35 -20.83
CA LEU A 217 3.80 21.18 -19.51
C LEU A 217 2.98 21.89 -18.43
N ASP A 218 2.46 23.09 -18.71
CA ASP A 218 1.56 23.81 -17.79
C ASP A 218 0.25 23.05 -17.60
N THR A 219 -0.35 22.53 -18.68
CA THR A 219 -1.56 21.72 -18.60
C THR A 219 -1.33 20.43 -17.82
N ALA A 220 -0.22 19.73 -18.06
CA ALA A 220 0.14 18.53 -17.29
C ALA A 220 0.30 18.84 -15.81
N ARG A 221 1.01 19.95 -15.48
CA ARG A 221 1.18 20.42 -14.11
C ARG A 221 -0.17 20.71 -13.41
N HIS A 222 -1.09 21.38 -14.09
CA HIS A 222 -2.44 21.66 -13.57
C HIS A 222 -3.25 20.38 -13.36
N LYS A 223 -3.24 19.46 -14.33
CA LYS A 223 -3.92 18.17 -14.22
C LYS A 223 -3.39 17.34 -13.04
N LEU A 224 -2.08 17.38 -12.79
CA LEU A 224 -1.43 16.71 -11.67
C LEU A 224 -1.59 17.46 -10.34
N ASN A 225 -2.22 18.65 -10.35
CA ASN A 225 -2.38 19.51 -9.18
C ASN A 225 -1.04 19.87 -8.51
N CYS A 226 -0.05 20.27 -9.30
CA CYS A 226 1.30 20.56 -8.85
C CYS A 226 1.63 22.05 -8.94
N VAL A 227 2.48 22.53 -8.03
CA VAL A 227 2.84 23.95 -7.93
C VAL A 227 3.88 24.39 -8.97
N ASN A 228 4.76 23.48 -9.38
CA ASN A 228 5.79 23.74 -10.40
C ASN A 228 6.10 22.47 -11.22
N LEU A 229 6.95 22.60 -12.23
CA LEU A 229 7.30 21.49 -13.13
C LEU A 229 8.06 20.36 -12.42
N THR A 230 9.00 20.70 -11.53
CA THR A 230 9.75 19.71 -10.74
C THR A 230 8.81 18.87 -9.89
N HIS A 231 7.84 19.50 -9.22
CA HIS A 231 6.80 18.81 -8.46
C HIS A 231 5.94 17.93 -9.39
N ALA A 232 5.57 18.42 -10.58
CA ALA A 232 4.79 17.64 -11.53
C ALA A 232 5.54 16.38 -12.01
N VAL A 233 6.83 16.49 -12.28
CA VAL A 233 7.69 15.35 -12.64
C VAL A 233 7.76 14.34 -11.51
N ALA A 234 8.03 14.78 -10.27
CA ALA A 234 8.10 13.92 -9.10
C ALA A 234 6.78 13.16 -8.87
N VAL A 235 5.64 13.87 -8.92
CA VAL A 235 4.30 13.26 -8.75
C VAL A 235 3.99 12.29 -9.89
N ALA A 236 4.30 12.63 -11.14
CA ALA A 236 4.02 11.76 -12.29
C ALA A 236 4.78 10.43 -12.20
N ILE A 237 6.03 10.45 -11.72
CA ILE A 237 6.84 9.24 -11.51
C ILE A 237 6.28 8.45 -10.31
N ALA A 238 6.07 9.12 -9.18
CA ALA A 238 5.57 8.50 -7.95
C ALA A 238 4.20 7.84 -8.13
N THR A 239 3.31 8.44 -8.95
CA THR A 239 1.98 7.91 -9.22
C THR A 239 1.92 6.95 -10.43
N GLY A 240 3.06 6.72 -11.09
CA GLY A 240 3.14 5.84 -12.27
C GLY A 240 2.46 6.38 -13.53
N VAL A 241 2.11 7.67 -13.57
CA VAL A 241 1.66 8.37 -14.78
C VAL A 241 2.76 8.36 -15.83
N ILE A 242 4.02 8.53 -15.39
CA ILE A 242 5.21 8.27 -16.20
C ILE A 242 5.94 7.07 -15.61
N PRO A 243 6.24 6.03 -16.41
CA PRO A 243 6.99 4.88 -15.93
C PRO A 243 8.44 5.27 -15.63
N ALA A 244 8.99 4.84 -14.49
CA ALA A 244 10.38 5.16 -14.10
C ALA A 244 11.40 4.77 -15.17
N LYS A 245 11.17 3.69 -15.93
CA LYS A 245 12.01 3.28 -17.08
C LYS A 245 12.09 4.34 -18.18
N ALA A 246 11.12 5.25 -18.27
CA ALA A 246 11.15 6.33 -19.26
C ALA A 246 12.23 7.38 -18.97
N LEU A 247 12.83 7.38 -17.77
CA LEU A 247 13.94 8.26 -17.40
C LEU A 247 15.28 7.80 -17.98
N HIS A 248 15.44 6.51 -18.23
CA HIS A 248 16.66 5.98 -18.82
C HIS A 248 16.66 6.22 -20.34
N LEU A 249 17.68 6.91 -20.83
CA LEU A 249 18.03 6.90 -22.24
C LEU A 249 18.51 5.49 -22.54
N SER A 250 17.78 4.74 -23.36
CA SER A 250 18.41 3.64 -24.08
C SER A 250 19.53 4.27 -24.88
N SER A 251 20.78 3.97 -24.55
CA SER A 251 21.93 4.32 -25.38
C SER A 251 21.64 3.76 -26.77
N PHE A 252 21.50 4.63 -27.75
CA PHE A 252 21.55 4.27 -29.17
C PHE A 252 23.01 4.08 -29.55
#